data_c3be501b8ea64632f420c86609483b8c
#
_entry.id   c3be501b8ea64632f420c86609483b8c
#
_cell.length_a   1.000
_cell.length_b   1.000
_cell.length_c   1.000
_cell.angle_alpha   90.00
_cell.angle_beta   90.00
_cell.angle_gamma   90.00
#
_symmetry.space_group_name_H-M   'P 1'
#
loop_
_entity.id
_entity.type
_entity.pdbx_description
1 polymer ?
#
loop_
_entity_poly.entity_id
_entity_poly.type
_entity_poly.pdbx_seq_one_letter_code
_entity_poly.pdbx_strand_id
1 'polypeptide(L)'
;MPLNAGLPVMFDREFGFLNRLLVAPLRSRSSIVLASVIYITALSLLQSLAIMGTAAVLGYGWPGISGLALVLVTLLLLVFAVTALSLGLAFALPGHIELIAVIFVANLPLLFASTALAPLSFMPTWLGWLAALNPLTFAIEPIRAAYQGPLDLSAVLLEAPYGDVTGTSCLLILLVLTIGLFLAIRPLLNRKLS
;
A
#
# COMPACT_ATOMS: atom_id res chain seq x y z
N MET A 1 8.74 -4.13 -1.35
CA MET A 1 7.35 -4.31 -0.86
C MET A 1 7.10 -3.29 0.24
N PRO A 2 6.03 -2.47 0.17
CA PRO A 2 5.80 -1.37 1.11
C PRO A 2 5.51 -1.84 2.56
N LEU A 3 5.06 -3.09 2.76
CA LEU A 3 4.89 -3.65 4.11
C LEU A 3 6.21 -3.76 4.90
N ASN A 4 7.34 -3.89 4.23
CA ASN A 4 8.65 -3.93 4.87
C ASN A 4 9.25 -2.53 5.12
N ALA A 5 8.49 -1.48 4.84
CA ALA A 5 8.91 -0.09 4.97
C ALA A 5 9.36 0.30 6.39
N GLY A 6 8.75 -0.30 7.39
CA GLY A 6 9.07 -0.08 8.79
C GLY A 6 10.36 -0.76 9.27
N LEU A 7 10.85 -1.79 8.56
CA LEU A 7 12.02 -2.56 9.01
C LEU A 7 13.30 -1.72 9.12
N PRO A 8 13.70 -0.91 8.11
CA PRO A 8 14.88 -0.06 8.26
C PRO A 8 14.77 0.89 9.46
N VAL A 9 13.61 1.51 9.65
CA VAL A 9 13.37 2.41 10.79
C VAL A 9 13.43 1.66 12.12
N MET A 10 12.91 0.42 12.16
CA MET A 10 12.98 -0.43 13.34
C MET A 10 14.42 -0.82 13.66
N PHE A 11 15.20 -1.23 12.66
CA PHE A 11 16.62 -1.53 12.84
C PHE A 11 17.42 -0.32 13.31
N ASP A 12 17.20 0.85 12.71
CA ASP A 12 17.82 2.11 13.12
C ASP A 12 17.51 2.45 14.59
N ARG A 13 16.26 2.16 15.03
CA ARG A 13 15.85 2.34 16.43
C ARG A 13 16.54 1.37 17.37
N GLU A 14 16.63 0.10 17.01
CA GLU A 14 17.12 -0.98 17.84
C GLU A 14 18.66 -0.94 17.98
N PHE A 15 19.37 -0.64 16.88
CA PHE A 15 20.84 -0.52 16.88
C PHE A 15 21.33 0.86 17.30
N GLY A 16 20.46 1.75 17.74
CA GLY A 16 20.83 3.06 18.27
C GLY A 16 21.27 4.08 17.21
N PHE A 17 21.16 3.76 15.92
CA PHE A 17 21.45 4.69 14.84
C PHE A 17 20.46 5.84 14.80
N LEU A 18 19.19 5.56 15.07
CA LEU A 18 18.14 6.58 15.19
C LEU A 18 18.50 7.63 16.27
N ASN A 19 19.04 7.19 17.41
CA ASN A 19 19.46 8.09 18.48
C ASN A 19 20.62 9.01 18.04
N ARG A 20 21.53 8.52 17.22
CA ARG A 20 22.63 9.33 16.64
C ARG A 20 22.08 10.35 15.63
N LEU A 21 21.10 9.96 14.81
CA LEU A 21 20.42 10.88 13.87
C LEU A 21 19.63 11.96 14.63
N LEU A 22 19.00 11.64 15.75
CA LEU A 22 18.22 12.60 16.55
C LEU A 22 19.12 13.65 17.25
N VAL A 23 20.38 13.35 17.50
CA VAL A 23 21.38 14.30 18.05
C VAL A 23 22.02 15.16 16.95
N ALA A 24 21.96 14.74 15.68
CA ALA A 24 22.43 15.54 14.56
C ALA A 24 21.55 16.79 14.40
N PRO A 25 22.11 17.92 13.88
CA PRO A 25 21.35 19.15 13.65
C PRO A 25 20.38 19.02 12.48
N LEU A 26 19.38 18.13 12.62
CA LEU A 26 18.33 17.95 11.64
C LEU A 26 17.32 19.08 11.75
N ARG A 27 16.89 19.60 10.60
CA ARG A 27 15.88 20.67 10.52
C ARG A 27 14.52 20.24 11.08
N SER A 28 14.23 18.93 11.06
CA SER A 28 13.02 18.31 11.62
C SER A 28 13.24 16.82 11.82
N ARG A 29 12.80 16.28 12.95
CA ARG A 29 12.84 14.83 13.23
C ARG A 29 11.95 14.01 12.30
N SER A 30 10.88 14.62 11.78
CA SER A 30 10.01 14.03 10.76
C SER A 30 10.69 13.85 9.39
N SER A 31 11.83 14.49 9.15
CA SER A 31 12.60 14.34 7.91
C SER A 31 13.09 12.90 7.69
N ILE A 32 13.36 12.16 8.76
CA ILE A 32 13.77 10.74 8.69
C ILE A 32 12.63 9.89 8.14
N VAL A 33 11.43 10.08 8.69
CA VAL A 33 10.23 9.36 8.23
C VAL A 33 9.89 9.73 6.80
N LEU A 34 9.98 11.03 6.46
CA LEU A 34 9.71 11.50 5.10
C LEU A 34 10.70 10.91 4.09
N ALA A 35 11.99 10.87 4.43
CA ALA A 35 13.01 10.25 3.59
C ALA A 35 12.72 8.76 3.32
N SER A 36 12.32 8.02 4.35
CA SER A 36 11.92 6.61 4.22
C SER A 36 10.70 6.45 3.31
N VAL A 37 9.68 7.29 3.48
CA VAL A 37 8.47 7.27 2.62
C VAL A 37 8.83 7.56 1.16
N ILE A 38 9.65 8.58 0.90
CA ILE A 38 10.07 8.94 -0.47
C ILE A 38 10.86 7.79 -1.09
N TYR A 39 11.84 7.23 -0.37
CA TYR A 39 12.68 6.14 -0.85
C TYR A 39 11.83 4.91 -1.23
N ILE A 40 10.93 4.50 -0.34
CA ILE A 40 10.08 3.32 -0.55
C ILE A 40 9.11 3.55 -1.70
N THR A 41 8.54 4.76 -1.79
CA THR A 41 7.65 5.12 -2.90
C THR A 41 8.38 5.06 -4.23
N ALA A 42 9.56 5.67 -4.33
CA ALA A 42 10.37 5.65 -5.53
C ALA A 42 10.75 4.21 -5.95
N LEU A 43 11.19 3.40 -4.98
CA LEU A 43 11.52 1.99 -5.24
C LEU A 43 10.31 1.18 -5.68
N SER A 44 9.16 1.36 -5.04
CA SER A 44 7.91 0.66 -5.38
C SER A 44 7.42 1.05 -6.77
N LEU A 45 7.48 2.32 -7.15
CA LEU A 45 7.13 2.78 -8.49
C LEU A 45 8.08 2.22 -9.54
N LEU A 46 9.40 2.24 -9.27
CA LEU A 46 10.39 1.67 -10.17
C LEU A 46 10.14 0.18 -10.42
N GLN A 47 9.90 -0.60 -9.37
CA GLN A 47 9.56 -2.02 -9.48
C GLN A 47 8.27 -2.24 -10.27
N SER A 48 7.23 -1.44 -10.00
CA SER A 48 5.95 -1.56 -10.71
C SER A 48 6.08 -1.22 -12.19
N LEU A 49 6.83 -0.16 -12.53
CA LEU A 49 7.12 0.19 -13.92
C LEU A 49 7.94 -0.89 -14.63
N ALA A 50 8.91 -1.50 -13.95
CA ALA A 50 9.67 -2.62 -14.51
C ALA A 50 8.77 -3.83 -14.82
N ILE A 51 7.86 -4.18 -13.90
CA ILE A 51 6.88 -5.27 -14.10
C ILE A 51 5.94 -4.93 -15.26
N MET A 52 5.41 -3.70 -15.33
CA MET A 52 4.56 -3.27 -16.42
C MET A 52 5.29 -3.30 -17.77
N GLY A 53 6.54 -2.83 -17.79
CA GLY A 53 7.38 -2.90 -19.00
C GLY A 53 7.63 -4.33 -19.45
N THR A 54 7.92 -5.24 -18.52
CA THR A 54 8.07 -6.67 -18.81
C THR A 54 6.77 -7.27 -19.37
N ALA A 55 5.62 -6.96 -18.75
CA ALA A 55 4.31 -7.41 -19.21
C ALA A 55 4.01 -6.91 -20.63
N ALA A 56 4.34 -5.66 -20.94
CA ALA A 56 4.17 -5.10 -22.28
C ALA A 56 5.04 -5.82 -23.33
N VAL A 57 6.30 -6.11 -23.00
CA VAL A 57 7.22 -6.87 -23.88
C VAL A 57 6.70 -8.29 -24.12
N LEU A 58 6.10 -8.92 -23.11
CA LEU A 58 5.52 -10.26 -23.20
C LEU A 58 4.15 -10.28 -23.94
N GLY A 59 3.66 -9.14 -24.41
CA GLY A 59 2.43 -9.06 -25.19
C GLY A 59 1.13 -8.96 -24.39
N TYR A 60 1.20 -8.72 -23.08
CA TYR A 60 0.01 -8.50 -22.23
C TYR A 60 -0.65 -7.13 -22.40
N GLY A 61 -0.15 -6.32 -23.35
CA GLY A 61 -0.70 -5.02 -23.67
C GLY A 61 -0.14 -3.87 -22.81
N TRP A 62 -0.62 -2.69 -23.16
CA TRP A 62 -0.26 -1.44 -22.48
C TRP A 62 -1.53 -0.67 -22.13
N PRO A 63 -1.68 -0.13 -20.92
CA PRO A 63 -2.94 0.46 -20.47
C PRO A 63 -3.27 1.84 -21.10
N GLY A 64 -2.44 2.28 -22.06
CA GLY A 64 -2.57 3.64 -22.59
C GLY A 64 -2.12 4.72 -21.61
N ILE A 65 -2.18 5.99 -22.02
CA ILE A 65 -1.74 7.12 -21.16
C ILE A 65 -2.68 7.32 -19.97
N SER A 66 -3.99 7.27 -20.21
CA SER A 66 -5.00 7.42 -19.16
C SER A 66 -4.98 6.26 -18.16
N GLY A 67 -4.85 5.03 -18.67
CA GLY A 67 -4.71 3.84 -17.83
C GLY A 67 -3.42 3.86 -17.01
N LEU A 68 -2.29 4.29 -17.60
CA LEU A 68 -1.03 4.46 -16.86
C LEU A 68 -1.17 5.47 -15.72
N ALA A 69 -1.83 6.61 -15.97
CA ALA A 69 -2.07 7.61 -14.93
C ALA A 69 -2.90 7.02 -13.78
N LEU A 70 -3.97 6.26 -14.09
CA LEU A 70 -4.77 5.57 -13.09
C LEU A 70 -3.95 4.56 -12.28
N VAL A 71 -3.16 3.72 -12.96
CA VAL A 71 -2.29 2.75 -12.30
C VAL A 71 -1.32 3.44 -11.34
N LEU A 72 -0.67 4.52 -11.78
CA LEU A 72 0.28 5.27 -10.93
C LEU A 72 -0.40 5.89 -9.71
N VAL A 73 -1.56 6.52 -9.88
CA VAL A 73 -2.33 7.10 -8.76
C VAL A 73 -2.75 6.01 -7.77
N THR A 74 -3.30 4.91 -8.26
CA THR A 74 -3.72 3.78 -7.43
C THR A 74 -2.55 3.17 -6.66
N LEU A 75 -1.41 2.96 -7.33
CA LEU A 75 -0.19 2.46 -6.71
C LEU A 75 0.34 3.43 -5.64
N LEU A 76 0.35 4.74 -5.91
CA LEU A 76 0.77 5.74 -4.93
C LEU A 76 -0.08 5.70 -3.67
N LEU A 77 -1.41 5.67 -3.82
CA LEU A 77 -2.33 5.58 -2.69
C LEU A 77 -2.09 4.31 -1.87
N LEU A 78 -1.98 3.15 -2.54
CA LEU A 78 -1.71 1.88 -1.87
C LEU A 78 -0.35 1.89 -1.16
N VAL A 79 0.71 2.34 -1.84
CA VAL A 79 2.07 2.41 -1.26
C VAL A 79 2.07 3.31 -0.04
N PHE A 80 1.44 4.47 -0.09
CA PHE A 80 1.35 5.37 1.06
C PHE A 80 0.56 4.77 2.21
N ALA A 81 -0.60 4.15 1.96
CA ALA A 81 -1.39 3.50 2.99
C ALA A 81 -0.59 2.39 3.70
N VAL A 82 0.00 1.49 2.93
CA VAL A 82 0.76 0.35 3.47
C VAL A 82 2.06 0.81 4.15
N THR A 83 2.74 1.83 3.62
CA THR A 83 3.92 2.42 4.26
C THR A 83 3.56 3.08 5.59
N ALA A 84 2.45 3.82 5.65
CA ALA A 84 1.95 4.40 6.89
C ALA A 84 1.68 3.30 7.93
N LEU A 85 0.96 2.23 7.55
CA LEU A 85 0.70 1.09 8.43
C LEU A 85 2.01 0.46 8.94
N SER A 86 2.95 0.19 8.04
CA SER A 86 4.25 -0.43 8.37
C SER A 86 5.08 0.42 9.32
N LEU A 87 5.14 1.74 9.10
CA LEU A 87 5.80 2.69 10.00
C LEU A 87 5.08 2.74 11.36
N GLY A 88 3.75 2.78 11.36
CA GLY A 88 2.97 2.72 12.60
C GLY A 88 3.31 1.49 13.43
N LEU A 89 3.38 0.31 12.80
CA LEU A 89 3.79 -0.94 13.46
C LEU A 89 5.23 -0.87 13.97
N ALA A 90 6.17 -0.30 13.18
CA ALA A 90 7.57 -0.15 13.59
C ALA A 90 7.75 0.73 14.85
N PHE A 91 6.86 1.69 15.08
CA PHE A 91 6.87 2.50 16.30
C PHE A 91 6.03 1.92 17.44
N ALA A 92 5.05 1.06 17.14
CA ALA A 92 4.20 0.43 18.13
C ALA A 92 4.82 -0.84 18.75
N LEU A 93 5.52 -1.64 17.94
CA LEU A 93 6.09 -2.91 18.36
C LEU A 93 7.45 -2.73 19.10
N PRO A 94 7.79 -3.66 20.01
CA PRO A 94 9.01 -3.58 20.81
C PRO A 94 10.28 -3.83 20.00
N GLY A 95 10.27 -4.76 19.04
CA GLY A 95 11.46 -5.16 18.30
C GLY A 95 11.21 -5.58 16.85
N HIS A 96 12.32 -5.82 16.12
CA HIS A 96 12.26 -6.21 14.71
C HIS A 96 11.69 -7.61 14.50
N ILE A 97 11.89 -8.53 15.46
CA ILE A 97 11.38 -9.90 15.36
C ILE A 97 9.85 -9.90 15.35
N GLU A 98 9.22 -9.15 16.26
CA GLU A 98 7.77 -9.00 16.33
C GLU A 98 7.22 -8.32 15.08
N LEU A 99 7.92 -7.30 14.56
CA LEU A 99 7.53 -6.63 13.34
C LEU A 99 7.55 -7.60 12.13
N ILE A 100 8.63 -8.37 11.99
CA ILE A 100 8.75 -9.38 10.93
C ILE A 100 7.63 -10.41 11.04
N ALA A 101 7.36 -10.92 12.26
CA ALA A 101 6.30 -11.89 12.51
C ALA A 101 4.92 -11.33 12.10
N VAL A 102 4.60 -10.10 12.51
CA VAL A 102 3.32 -9.44 12.15
C VAL A 102 3.22 -9.23 10.64
N ILE A 103 4.29 -8.77 9.98
CA ILE A 103 4.32 -8.61 8.52
C ILE A 103 4.08 -9.95 7.82
N PHE A 104 4.72 -11.02 8.28
CA PHE A 104 4.60 -12.34 7.67
C PHE A 104 3.17 -12.89 7.81
N VAL A 105 2.61 -12.79 9.02
CA VAL A 105 1.24 -13.23 9.31
C VAL A 105 0.20 -12.39 8.55
N ALA A 106 0.39 -11.08 8.45
CA ALA A 106 -0.54 -10.20 7.74
C ALA A 106 -0.46 -10.32 6.21
N ASN A 107 0.73 -10.63 5.67
CA ASN A 107 0.95 -10.68 4.22
C ASN A 107 0.14 -11.79 3.53
N LEU A 108 0.01 -12.96 4.16
CA LEU A 108 -0.74 -14.09 3.60
C LEU A 108 -2.25 -13.77 3.48
N PRO A 109 -2.96 -13.33 4.54
CA PRO A 109 -4.35 -12.93 4.41
C PRO A 109 -4.55 -11.76 3.44
N LEU A 110 -3.67 -10.76 3.45
CA LEU A 110 -3.77 -9.63 2.51
C LEU A 110 -3.70 -10.10 1.06
N LEU A 111 -2.84 -11.05 0.74
CA LEU A 111 -2.70 -11.58 -0.62
C LEU A 111 -3.84 -12.53 -0.98
N PHE A 112 -4.11 -13.54 -0.14
CA PHE A 112 -5.08 -14.60 -0.44
C PHE A 112 -6.53 -14.15 -0.32
N ALA A 113 -6.83 -13.26 0.62
CA ALA A 113 -8.14 -12.63 0.73
C ALA A 113 -8.17 -11.30 -0.04
N SER A 114 -7.77 -11.32 -1.31
CA SER A 114 -7.87 -10.20 -2.24
C SER A 114 -8.21 -10.71 -3.64
N THR A 115 -8.66 -9.83 -4.51
CA THR A 115 -8.94 -10.19 -5.92
C THR A 115 -7.68 -10.32 -6.78
N ALA A 116 -6.47 -10.33 -6.18
CA ALA A 116 -5.21 -10.56 -6.86
C ALA A 116 -5.13 -11.95 -7.52
N LEU A 117 -5.64 -12.97 -6.83
CA LEU A 117 -5.54 -14.37 -7.26
C LEU A 117 -6.77 -14.83 -8.03
N ALA A 118 -7.96 -14.39 -7.62
CA ALA A 118 -9.22 -14.76 -8.27
C ALA A 118 -10.27 -13.64 -8.11
N PRO A 119 -11.16 -13.43 -9.10
CA PRO A 119 -12.32 -12.56 -8.96
C PRO A 119 -13.24 -13.00 -7.82
N LEU A 120 -14.02 -12.06 -7.23
CA LEU A 120 -14.95 -12.35 -6.13
C LEU A 120 -15.96 -13.46 -6.48
N SER A 121 -16.39 -13.54 -7.74
CA SER A 121 -17.36 -14.53 -8.22
C SER A 121 -16.91 -15.99 -8.04
N PHE A 122 -15.61 -16.23 -7.94
CA PHE A 122 -15.03 -17.57 -7.72
C PHE A 122 -14.75 -17.88 -6.25
N MET A 123 -14.97 -16.90 -5.35
CA MET A 123 -14.67 -17.06 -3.93
C MET A 123 -15.87 -17.58 -3.15
N PRO A 124 -15.66 -18.43 -2.12
CA PRO A 124 -16.71 -18.74 -1.15
C PRO A 124 -17.21 -17.47 -0.47
N THR A 125 -18.46 -17.41 -0.07
CA THR A 125 -19.12 -16.22 0.47
C THR A 125 -18.34 -15.56 1.61
N TRP A 126 -17.83 -16.34 2.55
CA TRP A 126 -17.04 -15.82 3.69
C TRP A 126 -15.73 -15.16 3.26
N LEU A 127 -15.06 -15.74 2.25
CA LEU A 127 -13.81 -15.19 1.70
C LEU A 127 -14.11 -13.95 0.85
N GLY A 128 -15.23 -13.94 0.12
CA GLY A 128 -15.71 -12.80 -0.65
C GLY A 128 -15.91 -11.54 0.23
N TRP A 129 -16.45 -11.69 1.44
CA TRP A 129 -16.55 -10.58 2.39
C TRP A 129 -15.18 -10.04 2.82
N LEU A 130 -14.24 -10.91 3.13
CA LEU A 130 -12.88 -10.51 3.50
C LEU A 130 -12.15 -9.84 2.33
N ALA A 131 -12.28 -10.39 1.13
CA ALA A 131 -11.67 -9.84 -0.07
C ALA A 131 -12.29 -8.48 -0.46
N ALA A 132 -13.59 -8.31 -0.29
CA ALA A 132 -14.28 -7.06 -0.57
C ALA A 132 -13.93 -5.93 0.41
N LEU A 133 -13.39 -6.24 1.59
CA LEU A 133 -12.91 -5.26 2.57
C LEU A 133 -11.39 -5.04 2.50
N ASN A 134 -10.69 -5.82 1.69
CA ASN A 134 -9.24 -5.79 1.61
C ASN A 134 -8.74 -4.58 0.80
N PRO A 135 -7.83 -3.75 1.33
CA PRO A 135 -7.27 -2.61 0.61
C PRO A 135 -6.58 -2.98 -0.71
N LEU A 136 -6.01 -4.19 -0.82
CA LEU A 136 -5.43 -4.65 -2.08
C LEU A 136 -6.48 -4.82 -3.16
N THR A 137 -7.68 -5.27 -2.85
CA THR A 137 -8.78 -5.40 -3.81
C THR A 137 -9.13 -4.06 -4.44
N PHE A 138 -9.24 -3.00 -3.62
CA PHE A 138 -9.53 -1.66 -4.13
C PHE A 138 -8.41 -1.06 -5.00
N ALA A 139 -7.19 -1.59 -4.90
CA ALA A 139 -6.10 -1.22 -5.79
C ALA A 139 -6.07 -2.08 -7.07
N ILE A 140 -6.34 -3.37 -6.95
CA ILE A 140 -6.22 -4.33 -8.05
C ILE A 140 -7.32 -4.12 -9.08
N GLU A 141 -8.57 -3.85 -8.68
CA GLU A 141 -9.68 -3.70 -9.62
C GLU A 141 -9.52 -2.49 -10.57
N PRO A 142 -9.16 -1.28 -10.11
CA PRO A 142 -8.87 -0.18 -11.03
C PRO A 142 -7.66 -0.47 -11.95
N ILE A 143 -6.62 -1.13 -11.44
CA ILE A 143 -5.46 -1.52 -12.26
C ILE A 143 -5.88 -2.53 -13.33
N ARG A 144 -6.68 -3.54 -12.96
CA ARG A 144 -7.23 -4.53 -13.90
C ARG A 144 -8.07 -3.86 -14.99
N ALA A 145 -8.96 -2.94 -14.60
CA ALA A 145 -9.79 -2.18 -15.54
C ALA A 145 -8.97 -1.37 -16.53
N ALA A 146 -7.86 -0.78 -16.09
CA ALA A 146 -6.94 -0.02 -16.96
C ALA A 146 -6.35 -0.85 -18.11
N TYR A 147 -6.24 -2.18 -17.93
CA TYR A 147 -5.71 -3.09 -18.96
C TYR A 147 -6.81 -3.73 -19.83
N GLN A 148 -8.08 -3.66 -19.44
CA GLN A 148 -9.17 -4.38 -20.12
C GLN A 148 -9.84 -3.56 -21.23
N GLY A 149 -9.61 -2.25 -21.31
CA GLY A 149 -10.25 -1.44 -22.33
C GLY A 149 -10.28 0.06 -22.04
N PRO A 150 -11.19 0.80 -22.68
CA PRO A 150 -11.36 2.22 -22.43
C PRO A 150 -11.65 2.47 -20.95
N LEU A 151 -10.94 3.43 -20.36
CA LEU A 151 -11.06 3.74 -18.95
C LEU A 151 -12.42 4.40 -18.64
N ASP A 152 -13.26 3.67 -17.93
CA ASP A 152 -14.51 4.20 -17.36
C ASP A 152 -14.52 4.00 -15.84
N LEU A 153 -14.24 5.08 -15.10
CA LEU A 153 -14.22 5.06 -13.64
C LEU A 153 -15.63 5.05 -13.02
N SER A 154 -16.68 5.30 -13.81
CA SER A 154 -18.07 5.21 -13.36
C SER A 154 -18.62 3.78 -13.45
N ALA A 155 -17.95 2.92 -14.21
CA ALA A 155 -18.30 1.51 -14.31
C ALA A 155 -18.15 0.80 -12.96
N VAL A 156 -19.00 -0.18 -12.72
CA VAL A 156 -18.89 -1.09 -11.58
C VAL A 156 -17.69 -2.02 -11.82
N LEU A 157 -16.69 -1.90 -10.97
CA LEU A 157 -15.49 -2.73 -11.05
C LEU A 157 -15.54 -3.92 -10.10
N LEU A 158 -16.32 -3.82 -9.03
CA LEU A 158 -16.40 -4.83 -8.00
C LEU A 158 -17.85 -4.99 -7.54
N GLU A 159 -18.43 -6.16 -7.73
CA GLU A 159 -19.73 -6.57 -7.17
C GLU A 159 -19.47 -7.13 -5.76
N ALA A 160 -19.42 -6.22 -4.77
CA ALA A 160 -19.13 -6.61 -3.40
C ALA A 160 -20.43 -7.08 -2.70
N PRO A 161 -20.33 -7.94 -1.65
CA PRO A 161 -21.50 -8.40 -0.91
C PRO A 161 -22.33 -7.29 -0.23
N TYR A 162 -21.76 -6.09 -0.11
CA TYR A 162 -22.41 -4.90 0.46
C TYR A 162 -22.91 -3.91 -0.61
N GLY A 163 -22.72 -4.19 -1.88
CA GLY A 163 -23.14 -3.35 -3.01
C GLY A 163 -22.07 -3.14 -4.07
N ASP A 164 -22.44 -2.51 -5.14
CA ASP A 164 -21.59 -2.25 -6.30
C ASP A 164 -20.58 -1.14 -6.00
N VAL A 165 -19.30 -1.41 -6.29
CA VAL A 165 -18.21 -0.48 -6.09
C VAL A 165 -17.64 -0.06 -7.45
N THR A 166 -17.72 1.24 -7.73
CA THR A 166 -17.18 1.84 -8.96
C THR A 166 -15.69 2.12 -8.85
N GLY A 167 -15.03 2.39 -9.98
CA GLY A 167 -13.62 2.76 -10.00
C GLY A 167 -13.32 4.02 -9.17
N THR A 168 -14.22 5.02 -9.22
CA THR A 168 -14.10 6.23 -8.37
C THR A 168 -14.22 5.89 -6.89
N SER A 169 -15.14 5.00 -6.52
CA SER A 169 -15.30 4.54 -5.13
C SER A 169 -14.06 3.82 -4.61
N CYS A 170 -13.42 2.98 -5.44
CA CYS A 170 -12.17 2.31 -5.09
C CYS A 170 -11.06 3.33 -4.74
N LEU A 171 -10.88 4.35 -5.58
CA LEU A 171 -9.88 5.39 -5.34
C LEU A 171 -10.19 6.22 -4.09
N LEU A 172 -11.46 6.56 -3.86
CA LEU A 172 -11.88 7.30 -2.66
C LEU A 172 -11.66 6.48 -1.39
N ILE A 173 -11.97 5.19 -1.39
CA ILE A 173 -11.71 4.30 -0.25
C ILE A 173 -10.21 4.23 0.04
N LEU A 174 -9.36 4.06 -0.98
CA LEU A 174 -7.91 4.06 -0.81
C LEU A 174 -7.39 5.40 -0.28
N LEU A 175 -7.93 6.52 -0.77
CA LEU A 175 -7.56 7.87 -0.31
C LEU A 175 -7.93 8.07 1.16
N VAL A 176 -9.17 7.73 1.54
CA VAL A 176 -9.65 7.82 2.93
C VAL A 176 -8.82 6.91 3.84
N LEU A 177 -8.53 5.69 3.41
CA LEU A 177 -7.67 4.76 4.15
C LEU A 177 -6.27 5.34 4.35
N THR A 178 -5.67 5.89 3.30
CA THR A 178 -4.34 6.50 3.35
C THR A 178 -4.30 7.65 4.34
N ILE A 179 -5.24 8.60 4.22
CA ILE A 179 -5.34 9.75 5.13
C ILE A 179 -5.60 9.28 6.57
N GLY A 180 -6.52 8.34 6.77
CA GLY A 180 -6.85 7.79 8.08
C GLY A 180 -5.64 7.15 8.76
N LEU A 181 -4.86 6.36 8.04
CA LEU A 181 -3.64 5.74 8.56
C LEU A 181 -2.58 6.79 8.91
N PHE A 182 -2.34 7.79 8.05
CA PHE A 182 -1.40 8.87 8.36
C PHE A 182 -1.82 9.67 9.60
N LEU A 183 -3.12 9.95 9.76
CA LEU A 183 -3.62 10.62 10.95
C LEU A 183 -3.48 9.74 12.21
N ALA A 184 -3.75 8.45 12.10
CA ALA A 184 -3.64 7.50 13.20
C ALA A 184 -2.21 7.34 13.73
N ILE A 185 -1.19 7.40 12.85
CA ILE A 185 0.20 7.26 13.28
C ILE A 185 0.83 8.55 13.80
N ARG A 186 0.25 9.73 13.49
CA ARG A 186 0.78 11.04 13.96
C ARG A 186 1.06 11.09 15.47
N PRO A 187 0.13 10.69 16.38
CA PRO A 187 0.40 10.75 17.80
C PRO A 187 1.52 9.80 18.25
N LEU A 188 1.66 8.65 17.58
CA LEU A 188 2.75 7.71 17.83
C LEU A 188 4.11 8.31 17.45
N LEU A 189 4.18 8.94 16.27
CA LEU A 189 5.39 9.62 15.80
C LEU A 189 5.77 10.77 16.75
N ASN A 190 4.82 11.60 17.13
CA ASN A 190 5.08 12.72 18.03
C ASN A 190 5.61 12.27 19.40
N ARG A 191 5.07 11.19 19.98
CA ARG A 191 5.50 10.66 21.28
C ARG A 191 6.88 9.99 21.25
N LYS A 192 7.27 9.39 20.13
CA LYS A 192 8.52 8.62 20.04
C LYS A 192 9.67 9.44 19.44
N LEU A 193 9.35 10.53 18.73
CA LEU A 193 10.33 11.46 18.15
C LEU A 193 10.49 12.75 18.97
N SER A 194 9.69 12.99 20.01
CA SER A 194 9.91 14.06 21.01
C SER A 194 10.94 13.63 22.05
#